data_a674b4189e22a04f29bedbf496c8300e
#
_entry.id   a674b4189e22a04f29bedbf496c8300e
#
_cell.length_a   1.000
_cell.length_b   1.000
_cell.length_c   1.000
_cell.angle_alpha   90.00
_cell.angle_beta   90.00
_cell.angle_gamma   90.00
#
_symmetry.space_group_name_H-M   'P 1'
#
loop_
_entity.id
_entity.type
_entity.pdbx_description
1 polymer ?
#
loop_
_entity_poly.entity_id
_entity_poly.type
_entity_poly.pdbx_seq_one_letter_code
_entity_poly.pdbx_strand_id
1 'polypeptide(L)'
;HAQNFNGQYISEWQWDMNKNTNLINQLRLELSVPIGKGKDSFEAATLHVAKTNDGIIDDWQGFSNIDADTNFAMLAVLGYMHEWNSGHLFVGVRNVNEDFFTSDVTALFQNSSEGIFPTVASSYPIANYPYSGLTLYFDVTKGGWTFRNSLYNGVGYNGWKAHDNPFLVRPKKDGIFNMSQLEYEHKGGKYFAGAAVHTRQYPINEDGEMASADESKGKTTCGWWIYGEQSVWKAGDKNISCMVQYSENTSHQNACYRYA
;
A
#
# COMPACT_ATOMS: atom_id res chain seq x y z
N HIS A 1 -9.81 -27.71 10.78
CA HIS A 1 -9.81 -26.56 9.90
C HIS A 1 -8.61 -26.65 8.95
N ALA A 2 -8.83 -26.51 7.63
CA ALA A 2 -7.76 -26.62 6.66
C ALA A 2 -6.91 -25.33 6.68
N GLN A 3 -5.60 -25.49 6.72
CA GLN A 3 -4.65 -24.41 6.44
C GLN A 3 -4.78 -24.05 4.96
N ASN A 4 -4.75 -22.78 4.64
CA ASN A 4 -4.72 -22.27 3.27
C ASN A 4 -3.32 -21.75 2.96
N PHE A 5 -2.70 -22.35 1.95
CA PHE A 5 -1.41 -21.89 1.42
C PHE A 5 -1.60 -21.45 -0.03
N ASN A 6 -1.15 -20.25 -0.36
CA ASN A 6 -1.22 -19.68 -1.70
C ASN A 6 0.13 -19.16 -2.13
N GLY A 7 0.40 -19.19 -3.43
CA GLY A 7 1.60 -18.63 -4.03
C GLY A 7 1.25 -17.90 -5.32
N GLN A 8 1.75 -16.69 -5.45
CA GLN A 8 1.64 -15.88 -6.66
C GLN A 8 3.03 -15.59 -7.21
N TYR A 9 3.22 -15.83 -8.49
CA TYR A 9 4.42 -15.48 -9.21
C TYR A 9 4.09 -14.56 -10.37
N ILE A 10 4.78 -13.42 -10.44
CA ILE A 10 4.67 -12.43 -11.52
C ILE A 10 6.05 -12.27 -12.14
N SER A 11 6.11 -12.27 -13.46
CA SER A 11 7.31 -11.95 -14.22
C SER A 11 7.00 -10.86 -15.22
N GLU A 12 7.77 -9.81 -15.19
CA GLU A 12 7.65 -8.65 -16.06
C GLU A 12 8.96 -8.44 -16.80
N TRP A 13 8.87 -8.29 -18.11
CA TRP A 13 10.00 -7.95 -18.96
C TRP A 13 9.83 -6.52 -19.48
N GLN A 14 10.85 -5.70 -19.23
CA GLN A 14 10.92 -4.32 -19.66
C GLN A 14 11.98 -4.14 -20.72
N TRP A 15 11.77 -3.24 -21.66
CA TRP A 15 12.70 -2.86 -22.70
C TRP A 15 12.57 -1.35 -22.97
N ASP A 16 13.69 -0.63 -22.95
CA ASP A 16 13.74 0.83 -23.21
C ASP A 16 13.65 1.18 -24.71
N MET A 17 13.32 0.20 -25.56
CA MET A 17 13.30 0.29 -27.04
C MET A 17 14.67 0.63 -27.66
N ASN A 18 15.74 0.51 -26.90
CA ASN A 18 17.11 0.75 -27.35
C ASN A 18 18.00 -0.45 -27.02
N LYS A 19 18.72 -0.44 -25.93
CA LYS A 19 19.71 -1.48 -25.58
C LYS A 19 19.47 -2.14 -24.23
N ASN A 20 18.70 -1.50 -23.36
CA ASN A 20 18.56 -1.98 -22.00
C ASN A 20 17.27 -2.79 -21.84
N THR A 21 17.41 -3.89 -21.13
CA THR A 21 16.29 -4.74 -20.73
C THR A 21 16.34 -4.97 -19.23
N ASN A 22 15.20 -5.15 -18.61
CA ASN A 22 15.07 -5.55 -17.22
C ASN A 22 14.05 -6.67 -17.12
N LEU A 23 14.39 -7.72 -16.42
CA LEU A 23 13.46 -8.80 -16.07
C LEU A 23 13.22 -8.72 -14.56
N ILE A 24 12.00 -8.43 -14.19
CA ILE A 24 11.57 -8.35 -12.79
C ILE A 24 10.75 -9.60 -12.49
N ASN A 25 11.08 -10.27 -11.40
CA ASN A 25 10.36 -11.43 -10.91
C ASN A 25 9.92 -11.18 -9.48
N GLN A 26 8.63 -11.37 -9.22
CA GLN A 26 8.06 -11.26 -7.89
C GLN A 26 7.42 -12.59 -7.51
N LEU A 27 7.76 -13.09 -6.33
CA LEU A 27 7.11 -14.25 -5.71
C LEU A 27 6.52 -13.82 -4.37
N ARG A 28 5.22 -14.01 -4.21
CA ARG A 28 4.51 -13.87 -2.94
C ARG A 28 4.02 -15.24 -2.46
N LEU A 29 4.36 -15.59 -1.23
CA LEU A 29 3.88 -16.81 -0.57
C LEU A 29 3.04 -16.41 0.63
N GLU A 30 1.85 -16.99 0.74
CA GLU A 30 0.85 -16.67 1.77
C GLU A 30 0.42 -17.91 2.50
N LEU A 31 0.23 -17.76 3.80
CA LEU A 31 -0.29 -18.80 4.69
C LEU A 31 -1.36 -18.20 5.59
N SER A 32 -2.54 -18.81 5.60
CA SER A 32 -3.61 -18.52 6.55
C SER A 32 -3.91 -19.77 7.36
N VAL A 33 -3.85 -19.65 8.67
CA VAL A 33 -4.09 -20.74 9.63
C VAL A 33 -5.27 -20.37 10.51
N PRO A 34 -6.46 -20.95 10.30
CA PRO A 34 -7.62 -20.72 11.15
C PRO A 34 -7.36 -21.13 12.60
N ILE A 35 -7.79 -20.32 13.55
CA ILE A 35 -7.69 -20.53 14.98
C ILE A 35 -9.10 -20.80 15.55
N GLY A 36 -9.26 -21.86 16.32
CA GLY A 36 -10.52 -22.15 17.00
C GLY A 36 -11.67 -22.45 16.03
N LYS A 37 -12.78 -21.71 16.11
CA LYS A 37 -14.02 -21.96 15.36
C LYS A 37 -14.13 -21.22 14.02
N GLY A 38 -13.03 -20.64 13.50
CA GLY A 38 -12.96 -20.07 12.17
C GLY A 38 -13.37 -18.60 12.03
N LYS A 39 -13.41 -17.85 13.14
CA LYS A 39 -13.48 -16.38 13.13
C LYS A 39 -12.12 -15.71 13.32
N ASP A 40 -11.15 -16.50 13.69
CA ASP A 40 -9.80 -16.08 14.01
C ASP A 40 -8.83 -16.80 13.08
N SER A 41 -7.81 -16.11 12.63
CA SER A 41 -6.73 -16.72 11.86
C SER A 41 -5.39 -16.07 12.20
N PHE A 42 -4.35 -16.84 11.97
CA PHE A 42 -2.99 -16.34 11.89
C PHE A 42 -2.62 -16.20 10.42
N GLU A 43 -2.20 -15.01 10.04
CA GLU A 43 -1.85 -14.67 8.67
C GLU A 43 -0.34 -14.44 8.55
N ALA A 44 0.26 -15.02 7.52
CA ALA A 44 1.67 -14.79 7.19
C ALA A 44 1.85 -14.69 5.68
N ALA A 45 2.70 -13.76 5.24
CA ALA A 45 3.12 -13.69 3.85
C ALA A 45 4.57 -13.22 3.74
N THR A 46 5.28 -13.77 2.76
CA THR A 46 6.60 -13.30 2.35
C THR A 46 6.55 -12.76 0.93
N LEU A 47 7.40 -11.78 0.66
CA LEU A 47 7.55 -11.17 -0.64
C LEU A 47 9.00 -11.21 -1.07
N HIS A 48 9.23 -11.69 -2.29
CA HIS A 48 10.56 -11.82 -2.89
C HIS A 48 10.56 -11.11 -4.22
N VAL A 49 11.52 -10.23 -4.45
CA VAL A 49 11.73 -9.56 -5.73
C VAL A 49 13.16 -9.76 -6.19
N ALA A 50 13.30 -10.15 -7.44
CA ALA A 50 14.59 -10.27 -8.12
C ALA A 50 14.50 -9.62 -9.48
N LYS A 51 15.46 -8.77 -9.81
CA LYS A 51 15.55 -8.09 -11.10
C LYS A 51 16.96 -8.18 -11.68
N THR A 52 17.06 -8.10 -13.00
CA THR A 52 18.34 -8.20 -13.71
C THR A 52 19.05 -6.87 -13.88
N ASN A 53 18.31 -5.77 -13.81
CA ASN A 53 18.82 -4.41 -13.99
C ASN A 53 18.09 -3.42 -13.11
N ASP A 54 18.67 -2.26 -12.85
CA ASP A 54 17.99 -1.15 -12.20
C ASP A 54 17.11 -0.40 -13.20
N GLY A 55 16.19 0.44 -12.70
CA GLY A 55 15.15 1.10 -13.49
C GLY A 55 15.67 1.64 -14.81
N ILE A 56 15.28 1.00 -15.90
CA ILE A 56 15.71 1.32 -17.27
C ILE A 56 14.73 2.27 -17.97
N ILE A 57 13.57 2.48 -17.37
CA ILE A 57 12.52 3.37 -17.84
C ILE A 57 12.40 4.51 -16.85
N ASP A 58 12.72 5.72 -17.29
CA ASP A 58 12.56 6.94 -16.51
C ASP A 58 11.15 7.48 -16.73
N ASP A 59 10.36 7.53 -15.68
CA ASP A 59 8.97 7.96 -15.70
C ASP A 59 8.56 8.65 -14.38
N TRP A 60 7.47 9.37 -14.41
CA TRP A 60 6.96 10.12 -13.27
C TRP A 60 5.94 9.35 -12.41
N GLN A 61 5.47 8.21 -12.89
CA GLN A 61 4.35 7.49 -12.28
C GLN A 61 4.74 6.12 -11.69
N GLY A 62 6.01 5.70 -11.86
CA GLY A 62 6.44 4.34 -11.54
C GLY A 62 5.87 3.34 -12.54
N PHE A 63 6.61 3.07 -13.62
CA PHE A 63 6.19 2.24 -14.75
C PHE A 63 5.69 0.85 -14.35
N SER A 64 6.28 0.27 -13.31
CA SER A 64 5.93 -1.04 -12.80
C SER A 64 5.56 -0.99 -11.33
N ASN A 65 4.42 -1.58 -10.97
CA ASN A 65 3.97 -1.70 -9.58
C ASN A 65 4.65 -2.84 -8.80
N ILE A 66 5.46 -3.67 -9.46
CA ILE A 66 6.24 -4.74 -8.82
C ILE A 66 7.74 -4.43 -8.75
N ASP A 67 8.21 -3.36 -9.39
CA ASP A 67 9.61 -2.94 -9.31
C ASP A 67 9.93 -2.39 -7.91
N ALA A 68 11.16 -2.52 -7.51
CA ALA A 68 11.68 -2.00 -6.26
C ALA A 68 13.17 -1.64 -6.44
N ASP A 69 13.70 -0.79 -5.57
CA ASP A 69 15.06 -0.26 -5.69
C ASP A 69 16.13 -1.36 -5.67
N THR A 70 15.89 -2.43 -4.94
CA THR A 70 16.85 -3.54 -4.78
C THR A 70 16.17 -4.90 -4.82
N ASN A 71 16.96 -5.95 -5.08
CA ASN A 71 16.53 -7.33 -4.85
C ASN A 71 16.33 -7.57 -3.35
N PHE A 72 15.25 -8.19 -2.97
CA PHE A 72 14.94 -8.45 -1.55
C PHE A 72 14.10 -9.71 -1.33
N ALA A 73 14.15 -10.19 -0.08
CA ALA A 73 13.21 -11.15 0.49
C ALA A 73 12.78 -10.60 1.86
N MET A 74 11.50 -10.40 2.06
CA MET A 74 10.98 -9.73 3.25
C MET A 74 9.70 -10.35 3.78
N LEU A 75 9.38 -10.00 5.02
CA LEU A 75 8.09 -10.28 5.64
C LEU A 75 7.08 -9.24 5.17
N ALA A 76 6.06 -9.67 4.42
CA ALA A 76 4.99 -8.81 3.94
C ALA A 76 3.82 -8.74 4.92
N VAL A 77 3.42 -9.88 5.47
CA VAL A 77 2.35 -10.00 6.47
C VAL A 77 2.77 -10.95 7.57
N LEU A 78 2.51 -10.60 8.83
CA LEU A 78 2.56 -11.50 9.96
C LEU A 78 1.66 -10.98 11.07
N GLY A 79 0.55 -11.65 11.37
CA GLY A 79 -0.35 -11.17 12.40
C GLY A 79 -1.55 -12.05 12.66
N TYR A 80 -2.39 -11.52 13.51
CA TYR A 80 -3.66 -12.09 13.90
C TYR A 80 -4.81 -11.33 13.24
N MET A 81 -5.75 -12.08 12.66
CA MET A 81 -6.97 -11.59 12.06
C MET A 81 -8.17 -12.11 12.85
N HIS A 82 -9.09 -11.22 13.20
CA HIS A 82 -10.41 -11.55 13.73
C HIS A 82 -11.48 -11.08 12.76
N GLU A 83 -12.38 -11.98 12.37
CA GLU A 83 -13.50 -11.69 11.50
C GLU A 83 -14.82 -11.69 12.27
N TRP A 84 -15.67 -10.70 12.01
CA TRP A 84 -17.07 -10.72 12.40
C TRP A 84 -17.98 -10.53 11.19
N ASN A 85 -19.29 -10.65 11.36
CA ASN A 85 -20.23 -10.68 10.22
C ASN A 85 -20.19 -9.44 9.30
N SER A 86 -19.64 -8.35 9.76
CA SER A 86 -19.63 -7.06 9.04
C SER A 86 -18.26 -6.40 8.98
N GLY A 87 -17.17 -7.13 9.22
CA GLY A 87 -15.85 -6.52 9.17
C GLY A 87 -14.74 -7.39 9.74
N HIS A 88 -13.56 -6.78 9.85
CA HIS A 88 -12.31 -7.42 10.27
C HIS A 88 -11.52 -6.55 11.24
N LEU A 89 -10.72 -7.19 12.08
CA LEU A 89 -9.67 -6.59 12.88
C LEU A 89 -8.37 -7.34 12.58
N PHE A 90 -7.30 -6.61 12.27
CA PHE A 90 -5.96 -7.18 12.12
C PHE A 90 -4.98 -6.49 13.05
N VAL A 91 -4.13 -7.28 13.70
CA VAL A 91 -3.01 -6.81 14.52
C VAL A 91 -1.76 -7.55 14.11
N GLY A 92 -0.75 -6.83 13.67
CA GLY A 92 0.50 -7.42 13.22
C GLY A 92 1.25 -6.55 12.23
N VAL A 93 2.10 -7.18 11.45
CA VAL A 93 2.90 -6.53 10.39
C VAL A 93 2.18 -6.67 9.05
N ARG A 94 1.99 -5.56 8.34
CA ARG A 94 1.59 -5.52 6.93
C ARG A 94 1.80 -4.13 6.33
N ASN A 95 1.56 -3.94 5.05
CA ASN A 95 1.62 -2.64 4.41
C ASN A 95 0.22 -2.07 4.12
N VAL A 96 0.16 -0.79 3.77
CA VAL A 96 -1.10 -0.07 3.51
C VAL A 96 -1.84 -0.60 2.28
N ASN A 97 -1.14 -1.18 1.32
CA ASN A 97 -1.72 -1.69 0.08
C ASN A 97 -2.55 -2.96 0.27
N GLU A 98 -2.42 -3.63 1.42
CA GLU A 98 -3.27 -4.79 1.75
C GLU A 98 -4.74 -4.39 1.93
N ASP A 99 -5.00 -3.14 2.37
CA ASP A 99 -6.32 -2.72 2.84
C ASP A 99 -6.91 -1.52 2.12
N PHE A 100 -6.06 -0.65 1.55
CA PHE A 100 -6.46 0.62 0.98
C PHE A 100 -6.16 0.67 -0.52
N PHE A 101 -6.84 1.55 -1.22
CA PHE A 101 -6.62 1.83 -2.65
C PHE A 101 -6.87 0.64 -3.58
N THR A 102 -7.68 -0.31 -3.15
CA THR A 102 -7.97 -1.52 -3.92
C THR A 102 -9.23 -1.34 -4.77
N SER A 103 -9.12 -1.65 -6.06
CA SER A 103 -10.23 -1.62 -7.01
C SER A 103 -9.96 -2.60 -8.15
N ASP A 104 -11.01 -3.24 -8.67
CA ASP A 104 -10.91 -4.12 -9.84
C ASP A 104 -10.48 -3.35 -11.09
N VAL A 105 -10.81 -2.06 -11.18
CA VAL A 105 -10.42 -1.20 -12.32
C VAL A 105 -8.96 -0.79 -12.20
N THR A 106 -8.50 -0.33 -11.03
CA THR A 106 -7.10 0.05 -10.83
C THR A 106 -6.15 -1.13 -10.93
N ALA A 107 -6.60 -2.33 -10.59
CA ALA A 107 -5.81 -3.56 -10.74
C ALA A 107 -5.51 -3.95 -12.20
N LEU A 108 -6.15 -3.31 -13.18
CA LEU A 108 -5.84 -3.49 -14.60
C LEU A 108 -4.62 -2.68 -15.08
N PHE A 109 -4.20 -1.71 -14.28
CA PHE A 109 -3.05 -0.85 -14.61
C PHE A 109 -1.76 -1.43 -14.01
N GLN A 110 -0.68 -1.23 -14.74
CA GLN A 110 0.64 -1.74 -14.35
C GLN A 110 1.48 -0.71 -13.59
N ASN A 111 1.17 0.57 -13.74
CA ASN A 111 1.90 1.65 -13.10
C ASN A 111 1.53 1.80 -11.61
N SER A 112 2.50 2.22 -10.82
CA SER A 112 2.37 2.29 -9.35
C SER A 112 1.36 3.35 -8.87
N SER A 113 1.13 4.41 -9.64
CA SER A 113 0.25 5.52 -9.24
C SER A 113 -1.24 5.20 -9.31
N GLU A 114 -1.63 4.08 -9.93
CA GLU A 114 -3.02 3.61 -9.92
C GLU A 114 -3.38 2.79 -8.66
N GLY A 115 -2.42 2.54 -7.78
CA GLY A 115 -2.63 2.02 -6.43
C GLY A 115 -2.69 3.15 -5.41
N ILE A 116 -1.71 3.20 -4.51
CA ILE A 116 -1.59 4.29 -3.52
C ILE A 116 -1.26 5.61 -4.22
N PHE A 117 -1.94 6.68 -3.80
CA PHE A 117 -1.74 8.01 -4.37
C PHE A 117 -0.31 8.53 -4.12
N PRO A 118 0.38 9.09 -5.13
CA PRO A 118 1.72 9.64 -4.98
C PRO A 118 1.83 10.71 -3.90
N THR A 119 0.78 11.50 -3.69
CA THR A 119 0.68 12.52 -2.62
C THR A 119 0.79 11.95 -1.21
N VAL A 120 0.54 10.64 -1.05
CA VAL A 120 0.72 9.90 0.21
C VAL A 120 2.01 9.09 0.17
N ALA A 121 2.20 8.26 -0.86
CA ALA A 121 3.34 7.35 -0.98
C ALA A 121 4.70 8.08 -1.02
N SER A 122 4.76 9.22 -1.72
CA SER A 122 5.99 10.01 -1.88
C SER A 122 6.15 11.13 -0.84
N SER A 123 5.21 11.26 0.10
CA SER A 123 5.26 12.28 1.14
C SER A 123 5.73 11.74 2.49
N TYR A 124 5.72 10.42 2.67
CA TYR A 124 5.99 9.77 3.94
C TYR A 124 6.73 8.44 3.75
N PRO A 125 7.70 8.10 4.61
CA PRO A 125 8.41 6.83 4.56
C PRO A 125 7.60 5.68 5.21
N ILE A 126 6.33 5.59 4.87
CA ILE A 126 5.37 4.67 5.49
C ILE A 126 5.54 3.22 5.06
N ALA A 127 4.79 2.33 5.72
CA ALA A 127 4.67 0.94 5.34
C ALA A 127 3.87 0.78 4.03
N ASN A 128 4.46 1.21 2.94
CA ASN A 128 4.00 1.07 1.56
C ASN A 128 4.94 0.12 0.82
N TYR A 129 4.43 -0.61 -0.19
CA TYR A 129 5.28 -1.53 -0.99
C TYR A 129 6.63 -0.89 -1.36
N PRO A 130 7.76 -1.58 -1.16
CA PRO A 130 7.92 -2.93 -0.63
C PRO A 130 8.01 -3.04 0.90
N TYR A 131 7.89 -1.95 1.64
CA TYR A 131 8.05 -1.90 3.09
C TYR A 131 6.79 -2.38 3.80
N SER A 132 6.95 -2.94 5.00
CA SER A 132 5.87 -3.29 5.91
C SER A 132 6.11 -2.67 7.29
N GLY A 133 5.10 -2.71 8.15
CA GLY A 133 5.20 -2.14 9.49
C GLY A 133 4.14 -2.69 10.42
N LEU A 134 4.40 -2.56 11.71
CA LEU A 134 3.43 -2.96 12.72
C LEU A 134 2.19 -2.07 12.63
N THR A 135 1.03 -2.70 12.56
CA THR A 135 -0.26 -2.03 12.36
C THR A 135 -1.36 -2.59 13.26
N LEU A 136 -2.30 -1.72 13.56
CA LEU A 136 -3.65 -2.06 13.99
C LEU A 136 -4.60 -1.59 12.88
N TYR A 137 -5.36 -2.51 12.30
CA TYR A 137 -6.33 -2.24 11.25
C TYR A 137 -7.71 -2.75 11.63
N PHE A 138 -8.75 -2.05 11.25
CA PHE A 138 -10.11 -2.57 11.26
C PHE A 138 -10.96 -2.01 10.11
N ASP A 139 -11.97 -2.76 9.72
CA ASP A 139 -13.04 -2.30 8.86
C ASP A 139 -14.42 -2.73 9.36
N VAL A 140 -15.44 -2.00 8.91
CA VAL A 140 -16.86 -2.31 9.15
C VAL A 140 -17.67 -2.00 7.91
N THR A 141 -18.44 -2.98 7.45
CA THR A 141 -19.31 -2.87 6.27
C THR A 141 -20.78 -2.97 6.63
N LYS A 142 -21.59 -2.05 6.12
CA LYS A 142 -23.05 -2.07 6.27
C LYS A 142 -23.74 -1.37 5.10
N GLY A 143 -24.64 -2.07 4.41
CA GLY A 143 -25.51 -1.49 3.37
C GLY A 143 -24.75 -0.87 2.20
N GLY A 144 -23.66 -1.53 1.75
CA GLY A 144 -22.80 -1.04 0.67
C GLY A 144 -21.74 -0.02 1.12
N TRP A 145 -21.79 0.44 2.36
CA TRP A 145 -20.78 1.31 2.95
C TRP A 145 -19.74 0.49 3.70
N THR A 146 -18.46 0.81 3.49
CA THR A 146 -17.34 0.26 4.26
C THR A 146 -16.52 1.42 4.83
N PHE A 147 -16.37 1.43 6.15
CA PHE A 147 -15.39 2.29 6.82
C PHE A 147 -14.19 1.45 7.22
N ARG A 148 -12.98 1.93 6.90
CA ARG A 148 -11.73 1.30 7.31
C ARG A 148 -10.78 2.31 7.94
N ASN A 149 -10.04 1.85 8.93
CA ASN A 149 -9.02 2.65 9.60
C ASN A 149 -7.80 1.79 9.92
N SER A 150 -6.64 2.41 9.85
CA SER A 150 -5.39 1.79 10.26
C SER A 150 -4.48 2.74 11.01
N LEU A 151 -3.69 2.18 11.91
CA LEU A 151 -2.66 2.87 12.66
C LEU A 151 -1.34 2.12 12.47
N TYR A 152 -0.31 2.81 12.01
CA TYR A 152 1.03 2.27 11.74
C TYR A 152 2.10 3.00 12.56
N ASN A 153 3.23 2.33 12.79
CA ASN A 153 4.47 3.07 13.02
C ASN A 153 4.70 4.01 11.83
N GLY A 154 5.18 5.22 12.08
CA GLY A 154 5.27 6.27 11.05
C GLY A 154 6.27 5.98 9.92
N VAL A 155 7.15 4.98 10.10
CA VAL A 155 8.13 4.52 9.11
C VAL A 155 7.93 3.02 8.89
N GLY A 156 7.94 2.60 7.62
CA GLY A 156 7.96 1.20 7.21
C GLY A 156 9.39 0.68 7.10
N TYR A 157 9.58 -0.59 7.37
CA TYR A 157 10.88 -1.25 7.33
C TYR A 157 10.80 -2.58 6.61
N ASN A 158 11.87 -2.98 5.92
CA ASN A 158 11.94 -4.26 5.20
C ASN A 158 13.16 -5.12 5.59
N GLY A 159 13.92 -4.71 6.60
CA GLY A 159 15.11 -5.41 7.05
C GLY A 159 14.83 -6.50 8.07
N TRP A 160 15.92 -7.15 8.51
CA TRP A 160 15.93 -8.23 9.50
C TRP A 160 16.84 -7.91 10.71
N LYS A 161 17.30 -6.65 10.82
CA LYS A 161 18.18 -6.19 11.90
C LYS A 161 17.39 -5.59 13.05
N ALA A 162 17.96 -5.55 14.23
CA ALA A 162 17.30 -5.00 15.43
C ALA A 162 16.85 -3.53 15.26
N HIS A 163 17.54 -2.75 14.44
CA HIS A 163 17.23 -1.35 14.18
C HIS A 163 16.50 -1.10 12.82
N ASP A 164 16.30 -2.16 12.06
CA ASP A 164 15.65 -2.15 10.76
C ASP A 164 14.86 -3.46 10.59
N ASN A 165 13.62 -3.45 11.05
CA ASN A 165 12.68 -4.56 10.90
C ASN A 165 11.23 -4.06 11.06
N PRO A 166 10.25 -4.74 10.49
CA PRO A 166 8.86 -4.29 10.45
C PRO A 166 8.13 -4.31 11.81
N PHE A 167 8.73 -4.85 12.87
CA PHE A 167 8.13 -4.85 14.22
C PHE A 167 8.49 -3.61 15.05
N LEU A 168 9.27 -2.68 14.50
CA LEU A 168 9.68 -1.47 15.22
C LEU A 168 8.48 -0.55 15.49
N VAL A 169 8.42 -0.05 16.73
CA VAL A 169 7.46 0.97 17.19
C VAL A 169 8.23 2.08 17.86
N ARG A 170 8.42 3.21 17.17
CA ARG A 170 9.23 4.33 17.65
C ARG A 170 8.50 5.67 17.44
N PRO A 171 7.36 5.90 18.11
CA PRO A 171 6.49 7.07 17.84
C PRO A 171 7.19 8.42 18.05
N LYS A 172 8.19 8.49 18.94
CA LYS A 172 8.97 9.72 19.15
C LYS A 172 9.95 10.01 18.01
N LYS A 173 10.50 8.98 17.37
CA LYS A 173 11.47 9.09 16.27
C LYS A 173 10.75 9.03 14.92
N ASP A 174 9.99 7.98 14.68
CA ASP A 174 9.37 7.68 13.39
C ASP A 174 8.03 8.41 13.22
N GLY A 175 7.38 8.77 14.32
CA GLY A 175 6.00 9.26 14.32
C GLY A 175 4.99 8.12 14.31
N ILE A 176 3.73 8.51 14.10
CA ILE A 176 2.58 7.61 13.93
C ILE A 176 1.89 8.01 12.63
N PHE A 177 1.49 7.02 11.86
CA PHE A 177 0.73 7.20 10.63
C PHE A 177 -0.64 6.57 10.76
N ASN A 178 -1.68 7.36 10.48
CA ASN A 178 -3.07 6.91 10.49
C ASN A 178 -3.69 7.12 9.12
N MET A 179 -4.46 6.14 8.67
CA MET A 179 -5.29 6.23 7.47
C MET A 179 -6.73 5.90 7.79
N SER A 180 -7.65 6.65 7.21
CA SER A 180 -9.10 6.42 7.28
C SER A 180 -9.70 6.54 5.90
N GLN A 181 -10.59 5.62 5.54
CA GLN A 181 -11.31 5.65 4.26
C GLN A 181 -12.76 5.24 4.46
N LEU A 182 -13.66 5.99 3.86
CA LEU A 182 -15.06 5.64 3.69
C LEU A 182 -15.30 5.27 2.24
N GLU A 183 -15.88 4.11 2.01
CA GLU A 183 -16.13 3.53 0.69
C GLU A 183 -17.62 3.24 0.53
N TYR A 184 -18.13 3.41 -0.68
CA TYR A 184 -19.49 3.05 -1.05
C TYR A 184 -19.50 2.27 -2.36
N GLU A 185 -20.11 1.10 -2.32
CA GLU A 185 -20.31 0.25 -3.50
C GLU A 185 -21.80 0.14 -3.83
N HIS A 186 -22.15 0.45 -5.07
CA HIS A 186 -23.52 0.33 -5.56
C HIS A 186 -23.57 0.19 -7.09
N LYS A 187 -24.35 -0.81 -7.57
CA LYS A 187 -24.70 -0.99 -8.99
C LYS A 187 -23.51 -0.90 -9.98
N GLY A 188 -22.40 -1.59 -9.65
CA GLY A 188 -21.19 -1.61 -10.50
C GLY A 188 -20.37 -0.33 -10.44
N GLY A 189 -20.59 0.49 -9.42
CA GLY A 189 -19.74 1.61 -9.06
C GLY A 189 -19.09 1.39 -7.69
N LYS A 190 -17.88 1.93 -7.52
CA LYS A 190 -17.14 1.98 -6.28
C LYS A 190 -16.58 3.38 -6.09
N TYR A 191 -16.87 3.96 -4.95
CA TYR A 191 -16.50 5.33 -4.62
C TYR A 191 -15.87 5.34 -3.24
N PHE A 192 -14.74 6.01 -3.08
CA PHE A 192 -14.18 6.20 -1.76
C PHE A 192 -13.55 7.58 -1.58
N ALA A 193 -13.55 8.03 -0.34
CA ALA A 193 -12.84 9.20 0.12
C ALA A 193 -12.08 8.85 1.39
N GLY A 194 -10.88 9.39 1.55
CA GLY A 194 -10.05 9.10 2.69
C GLY A 194 -9.09 10.22 3.05
N ALA A 195 -8.46 10.05 4.19
CA ALA A 195 -7.42 10.94 4.67
C ALA A 195 -6.32 10.14 5.36
N ALA A 196 -5.11 10.67 5.25
CA ALA A 196 -3.92 10.21 5.95
C ALA A 196 -3.40 11.32 6.87
N VAL A 197 -2.98 10.95 8.07
CA VAL A 197 -2.37 11.87 9.03
C VAL A 197 -1.06 11.25 9.50
N HIS A 198 0.02 12.03 9.42
CA HIS A 198 1.31 11.66 9.96
C HIS A 198 1.71 12.65 11.06
N THR A 199 2.15 12.17 12.22
CA THR A 199 2.52 13.04 13.36
C THR A 199 3.88 13.74 13.17
N ARG A 200 4.59 13.43 12.09
CA ARG A 200 5.86 14.07 11.71
C ARG A 200 5.80 14.55 10.27
N GLN A 201 6.63 15.53 9.96
CA GLN A 201 6.86 16.07 8.64
C GLN A 201 8.22 15.58 8.12
N TYR A 202 8.22 15.07 6.89
CA TYR A 202 9.42 14.59 6.18
C TYR A 202 9.69 15.53 4.99
N PRO A 203 10.49 16.59 5.19
CA PRO A 203 10.81 17.52 4.10
C PRO A 203 11.67 16.84 3.03
N ILE A 204 11.65 17.41 1.84
CA ILE A 204 12.61 17.04 0.79
C ILE A 204 13.95 17.70 1.16
N ASN A 205 15.04 16.94 1.13
CA ASN A 205 16.39 17.40 1.39
C ASN A 205 17.01 18.11 0.17
N GLU A 206 18.24 18.57 0.31
CA GLU A 206 18.95 19.29 -0.76
C GLU A 206 19.23 18.43 -2.00
N ASP A 207 19.28 17.10 -1.82
CA ASP A 207 19.48 16.12 -2.91
C ASP A 207 18.18 15.77 -3.63
N GLY A 208 17.05 16.32 -3.20
CA GLY A 208 15.71 16.04 -3.76
C GLY A 208 15.06 14.75 -3.22
N GLU A 209 15.64 14.16 -2.18
CA GLU A 209 15.14 12.94 -1.54
C GLU A 209 14.34 13.27 -0.28
N MET A 210 13.51 12.34 0.15
CA MET A 210 12.77 12.44 1.40
C MET A 210 13.75 12.38 2.60
N ALA A 211 13.60 13.31 3.53
CA ALA A 211 14.38 13.31 4.76
C ALA A 211 14.24 12.00 5.55
N SER A 212 15.29 11.60 6.22
CA SER A 212 15.29 10.46 7.14
C SER A 212 14.45 10.74 8.39
N ALA A 213 14.18 9.72 9.20
CA ALA A 213 13.47 9.89 10.47
C ALA A 213 14.20 10.82 11.44
N ASP A 214 15.52 10.87 11.40
CA ASP A 214 16.34 11.75 12.25
C ASP A 214 16.26 13.23 11.82
N GLU A 215 16.02 13.49 10.53
CA GLU A 215 15.86 14.83 9.95
C GLU A 215 14.40 15.31 9.93
N SER A 216 13.47 14.42 10.26
CA SER A 216 12.04 14.73 10.27
C SER A 216 11.68 15.76 11.36
N LYS A 217 10.64 16.54 11.12
CA LYS A 217 10.18 17.58 12.05
C LYS A 217 8.95 17.10 12.83
N GLY A 218 8.86 17.46 14.11
CA GLY A 218 7.72 17.18 14.99
C GLY A 218 6.49 18.04 14.65
N LYS A 219 5.99 17.93 13.43
CA LYS A 219 4.84 18.67 12.91
C LYS A 219 3.86 17.69 12.27
N THR A 220 2.61 17.70 12.70
CA THR A 220 1.54 16.90 12.09
C THR A 220 1.21 17.41 10.70
N THR A 221 1.12 16.49 9.75
CA THR A 221 0.79 16.73 8.35
C THR A 221 -0.31 15.79 7.89
N CYS A 222 -1.06 16.16 6.87
CA CYS A 222 -2.15 15.33 6.35
C CYS A 222 -2.25 15.40 4.84
N GLY A 223 -2.82 14.34 4.28
CA GLY A 223 -3.26 14.25 2.90
C GLY A 223 -4.67 13.72 2.83
N TRP A 224 -5.35 13.92 1.72
CA TRP A 224 -6.68 13.39 1.46
C TRP A 224 -6.83 12.98 0.01
N TRP A 225 -7.80 12.12 -0.26
CA TRP A 225 -8.09 11.63 -1.59
C TRP A 225 -9.56 11.35 -1.80
N ILE A 226 -9.94 11.37 -3.06
CA ILE A 226 -11.23 10.88 -3.55
C ILE A 226 -11.00 9.97 -4.75
N TYR A 227 -11.83 8.98 -4.87
CA TYR A 227 -11.85 8.04 -5.98
C TYR A 227 -13.28 7.71 -6.37
N GLY A 228 -13.51 7.54 -7.65
CA GLY A 228 -14.77 7.04 -8.16
C GLY A 228 -14.56 6.22 -9.43
N GLU A 229 -15.20 5.05 -9.49
CA GLU A 229 -15.32 4.25 -10.70
C GLU A 229 -16.76 3.86 -10.95
N GLN A 230 -17.14 3.76 -12.18
CA GLN A 230 -18.47 3.34 -12.58
C GLN A 230 -18.41 2.53 -13.87
N SER A 231 -19.04 1.35 -13.87
CA SER A 231 -19.36 0.63 -15.08
C SER A 231 -20.46 1.40 -15.82
N VAL A 232 -20.12 1.91 -17.02
CA VAL A 232 -21.02 2.74 -17.84
C VAL A 232 -21.71 1.94 -18.93
N TRP A 233 -21.15 0.77 -19.27
CA TRP A 233 -21.74 -0.12 -20.26
C TRP A 233 -21.34 -1.57 -19.99
N LYS A 234 -22.28 -2.50 -20.13
CA LYS A 234 -22.04 -3.94 -19.99
C LYS A 234 -22.86 -4.70 -21.01
N ALA A 235 -22.22 -5.61 -21.74
CA ALA A 235 -22.89 -6.54 -22.67
C ALA A 235 -22.19 -7.90 -22.65
N GLY A 236 -22.83 -8.90 -22.09
CA GLY A 236 -22.24 -10.22 -21.84
C GLY A 236 -21.01 -10.08 -20.94
N ASP A 237 -19.86 -10.57 -21.43
CA ASP A 237 -18.58 -10.50 -20.73
C ASP A 237 -17.78 -9.20 -20.96
N LYS A 238 -18.34 -8.29 -21.78
CA LYS A 238 -17.70 -7.00 -22.08
C LYS A 238 -18.20 -5.93 -21.13
N ASN A 239 -17.29 -5.11 -20.61
CA ASN A 239 -17.57 -4.00 -19.72
C ASN A 239 -16.74 -2.79 -20.11
N ILE A 240 -17.34 -1.60 -20.03
CA ILE A 240 -16.64 -0.32 -20.08
C ILE A 240 -16.85 0.37 -18.76
N SER A 241 -15.75 0.69 -18.08
CA SER A 241 -15.75 1.44 -16.83
C SER A 241 -14.97 2.73 -17.00
N CYS A 242 -15.44 3.78 -16.35
CA CYS A 242 -14.73 5.05 -16.21
C CYS A 242 -14.27 5.19 -14.76
N MET A 243 -13.08 5.73 -14.55
CA MET A 243 -12.59 6.06 -13.21
C MET A 243 -12.06 7.49 -13.16
N VAL A 244 -12.12 8.09 -12.01
CA VAL A 244 -11.53 9.39 -11.66
C VAL A 244 -10.93 9.29 -10.27
N GLN A 245 -9.72 9.81 -10.12
CA GLN A 245 -9.06 9.92 -8.83
C GLN A 245 -8.43 11.29 -8.67
N TYR A 246 -8.38 11.77 -7.44
CA TYR A 246 -7.70 13.01 -7.07
C TYR A 246 -7.21 12.92 -5.64
N SER A 247 -6.02 13.45 -5.41
CA SER A 247 -5.47 13.54 -4.06
C SER A 247 -4.66 14.82 -3.87
N GLU A 248 -4.55 15.24 -2.61
CA GLU A 248 -3.76 16.40 -2.20
C GLU A 248 -3.03 16.11 -0.90
N ASN A 249 -1.75 16.51 -0.82
CA ASN A 249 -1.04 16.63 0.44
C ASN A 249 -1.06 18.11 0.88
N THR A 250 -1.55 18.38 2.08
CA THR A 250 -1.71 19.74 2.60
C THR A 250 -0.41 20.37 3.07
N SER A 251 0.66 19.58 3.17
CA SER A 251 1.99 20.04 3.58
C SER A 251 2.89 20.30 2.37
N HIS A 252 3.05 21.55 1.99
CA HIS A 252 3.90 21.97 0.87
C HIS A 252 5.41 21.68 1.01
N GLN A 253 5.85 21.26 2.20
CA GLN A 253 7.26 21.08 2.50
C GLN A 253 7.73 19.62 2.50
N ASN A 254 6.81 18.67 2.47
CA ASN A 254 7.16 17.25 2.47
C ASN A 254 6.60 16.46 1.30
N ALA A 255 5.80 17.03 0.45
CA ALA A 255 5.27 16.30 -0.71
C ALA A 255 6.18 16.50 -1.92
N CYS A 256 6.62 15.41 -2.54
CA CYS A 256 7.13 15.44 -3.91
C CYS A 256 6.03 15.89 -4.86
N TYR A 257 4.80 15.46 -4.59
CA TYR A 257 3.59 15.86 -5.31
C TYR A 257 2.59 16.47 -4.34
N ARG A 258 2.17 17.68 -4.63
CA ARG A 258 1.08 18.34 -3.90
C ARG A 258 -0.28 17.80 -4.34
N TYR A 259 -0.43 17.53 -5.62
CA TYR A 259 -1.64 17.03 -6.25
C TYR A 259 -1.32 15.82 -7.12
N ALA A 260 -2.24 14.87 -7.19
CA ALA A 260 -2.21 13.76 -8.12
C ALA A 260 -3.64 13.35 -8.55
#